data_1d8647a7e9331677defa16e05df8836d
#
_entry.id   1d8647a7e9331677defa16e05df8836d
#
_cell.length_a   1.000
_cell.length_b   1.000
_cell.length_c   1.000
_cell.angle_alpha   90.00
_cell.angle_beta   90.00
_cell.angle_gamma   90.00
#
_symmetry.space_group_name_H-M   'P 1'
#
loop_
_entity.id
_entity.type
_entity.pdbx_description
1 polymer ?
#
loop_
_entity_poly.entity_id
_entity_poly.type
_entity_poly.pdbx_seq_one_letter_code
_entity_poly.pdbx_strand_id
1 'polypeptide(L)'
;MPKLLKFLAILLASMLALGSPARAAVELAFYSYELDVDGADLRFPHAFVRLTGALDAGGPPMDHNFGFTARSISPAILLGSVKGELHRAPTRYLAKSDKQFAVRLTDAQYAAVRERLIAWEAEGLTYNLNRRNCVHFVREIARAAGLQVDGSNKLIKKPRSFLQDLARRNGGTRSAVVPTVAR
;
A
#
# COMPACT_ATOMS: atom_id res chain seq x y z
N MET A 1 -5.00 21.73 -54.55
CA MET A 1 -5.12 20.37 -54.01
C MET A 1 -3.98 19.92 -53.03
N PRO A 2 -2.66 20.18 -53.22
CA PRO A 2 -1.62 19.68 -52.32
C PRO A 2 -1.61 20.31 -50.90
N LYS A 3 -2.14 21.53 -50.74
CA LYS A 3 -2.18 22.20 -49.43
C LYS A 3 -3.26 21.62 -48.50
N LEU A 4 -4.41 21.22 -49.06
CA LEU A 4 -5.50 20.61 -48.28
C LEU A 4 -5.11 19.22 -47.73
N LEU A 5 -4.38 18.44 -48.53
CA LEU A 5 -3.90 17.11 -48.14
C LEU A 5 -2.87 17.19 -47.00
N LYS A 6 -2.01 18.22 -47.01
CA LYS A 6 -1.04 18.47 -45.93
C LYS A 6 -1.71 18.88 -44.60
N PHE A 7 -2.75 19.74 -44.68
CA PHE A 7 -3.54 20.13 -43.51
C PHE A 7 -4.30 18.94 -42.92
N LEU A 8 -4.88 18.07 -43.75
CA LEU A 8 -5.58 16.87 -43.27
C LEU A 8 -4.63 15.88 -42.59
N ALA A 9 -3.41 15.70 -43.13
CA ALA A 9 -2.40 14.84 -42.55
C ALA A 9 -1.88 15.35 -41.19
N ILE A 10 -1.73 16.66 -41.06
CA ILE A 10 -1.32 17.29 -39.78
C ILE A 10 -2.44 17.18 -38.74
N LEU A 11 -3.69 17.35 -39.11
CA LEU A 11 -4.84 17.20 -38.24
C LEU A 11 -4.98 15.74 -37.73
N LEU A 12 -4.79 14.77 -38.62
CA LEU A 12 -4.83 13.34 -38.31
C LEU A 12 -3.68 12.93 -37.38
N ALA A 13 -2.48 13.44 -37.62
CA ALA A 13 -1.31 13.22 -36.74
C ALA A 13 -1.50 13.85 -35.33
N SER A 14 -2.18 15.02 -35.24
CA SER A 14 -2.49 15.67 -33.97
C SER A 14 -3.53 14.87 -33.16
N MET A 15 -4.49 14.22 -33.80
CA MET A 15 -5.50 13.39 -33.13
C MET A 15 -4.93 12.08 -32.62
N LEU A 16 -3.89 11.53 -33.25
CA LEU A 16 -3.19 10.35 -32.77
C LEU A 16 -2.27 10.62 -31.55
N ALA A 17 -1.85 11.86 -31.36
CA ALA A 17 -0.99 12.25 -30.23
C ALA A 17 -1.76 12.52 -28.91
N LEU A 18 -3.10 12.65 -28.95
CA LEU A 18 -3.91 12.99 -27.77
C LEU A 18 -4.49 11.78 -27.02
N GLY A 19 -4.26 10.59 -27.51
CA GLY A 19 -4.75 9.36 -26.91
C GLY A 19 -3.66 8.53 -26.26
N SER A 20 -2.96 9.06 -25.24
CA SER A 20 -2.27 8.13 -24.32
C SER A 20 -3.35 7.29 -23.64
N PRO A 21 -3.45 5.97 -23.90
CA PRO A 21 -4.38 5.14 -23.18
C PRO A 21 -4.12 5.36 -21.68
N ALA A 22 -5.17 5.63 -20.93
CA ALA A 22 -5.07 5.66 -19.47
C ALA A 22 -4.51 4.30 -19.07
N ARG A 23 -3.20 4.27 -18.74
CA ARG A 23 -2.55 3.03 -18.34
C ARG A 23 -3.28 2.53 -17.10
N ALA A 24 -3.76 1.30 -17.18
CA ALA A 24 -4.21 0.60 -15.99
C ALA A 24 -3.06 0.68 -14.98
N ALA A 25 -3.38 0.94 -13.73
CA ALA A 25 -2.37 1.03 -12.70
C ALA A 25 -2.94 0.50 -11.40
N VAL A 26 -2.17 -0.32 -10.73
CA VAL A 26 -2.52 -0.76 -9.38
C VAL A 26 -2.13 0.36 -8.41
N GLU A 27 -3.10 0.86 -7.64
CA GLU A 27 -2.86 1.75 -6.53
C GLU A 27 -2.58 0.94 -5.27
N LEU A 28 -1.45 1.20 -4.63
CA LEU A 28 -1.13 0.75 -3.28
C LEU A 28 -1.39 1.89 -2.31
N ALA A 29 -2.43 1.77 -1.51
CA ALA A 29 -2.81 2.75 -0.51
C ALA A 29 -2.47 2.25 0.91
N PHE A 30 -2.00 3.16 1.75
CA PHE A 30 -1.60 2.91 3.14
C PHE A 30 -2.61 3.56 4.08
N TYR A 31 -3.13 2.75 5.00
CA TYR A 31 -4.16 3.16 5.94
C TYR A 31 -3.72 3.00 7.37
N SER A 32 -4.18 3.91 8.23
CA SER A 32 -4.15 3.73 9.68
C SER A 32 -5.56 3.69 10.25
N TYR A 33 -5.70 2.94 11.33
CA TYR A 33 -6.93 2.84 12.10
C TYR A 33 -6.60 2.82 13.60
N GLU A 34 -7.36 3.54 14.38
CA GLU A 34 -7.28 3.46 15.84
C GLU A 34 -8.50 2.69 16.33
N LEU A 35 -8.30 1.43 16.71
CA LEU A 35 -9.35 0.61 17.28
C LEU A 35 -9.67 1.14 18.69
N ASP A 36 -10.86 1.66 18.86
CA ASP A 36 -11.42 1.97 20.18
C ASP A 36 -12.08 0.69 20.72
N VAL A 37 -11.63 0.22 21.86
CA VAL A 37 -12.28 -0.90 22.55
C VAL A 37 -13.26 -0.31 23.54
N ASP A 38 -14.54 -0.56 23.30
CA ASP A 38 -15.68 -0.01 24.02
C ASP A 38 -15.44 0.14 25.54
N GLY A 39 -15.42 1.38 26.03
CA GLY A 39 -15.41 1.73 27.44
C GLY A 39 -14.09 1.60 28.19
N ALA A 40 -13.04 1.10 27.57
CA ALA A 40 -11.67 1.17 28.08
C ALA A 40 -10.90 2.14 27.19
N ASP A 41 -10.20 3.10 27.77
CA ASP A 41 -9.30 4.03 27.05
C ASP A 41 -8.11 3.32 26.35
N LEU A 42 -8.34 2.09 25.88
CA LEU A 42 -7.38 1.22 25.22
C LEU A 42 -7.54 1.35 23.71
N ARG A 43 -6.71 2.18 23.13
CA ARG A 43 -6.60 2.31 21.68
C ARG A 43 -5.53 1.37 21.15
N PHE A 44 -5.91 0.52 20.22
CA PHE A 44 -4.97 -0.34 19.49
C PHE A 44 -4.74 0.23 18.09
N PRO A 45 -3.69 1.07 17.93
CA PRO A 45 -3.39 1.64 16.62
C PRO A 45 -2.94 0.54 15.66
N HIS A 46 -3.46 0.58 14.44
CA HIS A 46 -3.16 -0.39 13.39
C HIS A 46 -2.78 0.29 12.08
N ALA A 47 -1.95 -0.39 11.28
CA ALA A 47 -1.63 0.00 9.91
C ALA A 47 -1.83 -1.19 8.97
N PHE A 48 -2.33 -0.90 7.77
CA PHE A 48 -2.56 -1.89 6.73
C PHE A 48 -2.47 -1.26 5.34
N VAL A 49 -2.49 -2.10 4.31
CA VAL A 49 -2.44 -1.66 2.91
C VAL A 49 -3.67 -2.11 2.15
N ARG A 50 -4.01 -1.39 1.07
CA ARG A 50 -5.05 -1.76 0.10
C ARG A 50 -4.48 -1.63 -1.30
N LEU A 51 -4.73 -2.65 -2.12
CA LEU A 51 -4.39 -2.71 -3.53
C LEU A 51 -5.68 -2.61 -4.34
N THR A 52 -5.79 -1.61 -5.20
CA THR A 52 -6.95 -1.40 -6.07
C THR A 52 -6.51 -1.08 -7.50
N GLY A 53 -7.35 -1.41 -8.48
CA GLY A 53 -7.07 -1.13 -9.88
C GLY A 53 -6.86 -2.38 -10.72
N ALA A 54 -6.17 -2.25 -11.84
CA ALA A 54 -5.88 -3.34 -12.75
C ALA A 54 -4.43 -3.26 -13.25
N LEU A 55 -3.89 -4.38 -13.73
CA LEU A 55 -2.56 -4.45 -14.30
C LEU A 55 -2.53 -3.83 -15.71
N ASP A 56 -1.41 -3.23 -16.10
CA ASP A 56 -1.16 -2.78 -17.45
C ASP A 56 -1.21 -3.95 -18.44
N ALA A 57 -0.74 -5.13 -18.02
CA ALA A 57 -0.82 -6.37 -18.79
C ALA A 57 -2.24 -6.92 -18.99
N GLY A 58 -3.24 -6.29 -18.36
CA GLY A 58 -4.64 -6.73 -18.40
C GLY A 58 -5.01 -7.65 -17.24
N GLY A 59 -6.30 -8.04 -17.23
CA GLY A 59 -6.90 -8.89 -16.20
C GLY A 59 -8.03 -8.18 -15.45
N PRO A 60 -8.74 -8.88 -14.57
CA PRO A 60 -9.82 -8.30 -13.80
C PRO A 60 -9.32 -7.25 -12.81
N PRO A 61 -10.10 -6.20 -12.54
CA PRO A 61 -9.77 -5.24 -11.49
C PRO A 61 -9.73 -5.93 -10.13
N MET A 62 -8.82 -5.45 -9.30
CA MET A 62 -8.64 -5.96 -7.93
C MET A 62 -9.06 -4.93 -6.89
N ASP A 63 -9.49 -5.44 -5.73
CA ASP A 63 -9.71 -4.67 -4.52
C ASP A 63 -9.41 -5.57 -3.32
N HIS A 64 -8.18 -5.51 -2.85
CA HIS A 64 -7.68 -6.35 -1.77
C HIS A 64 -7.01 -5.50 -0.70
N ASN A 65 -7.28 -5.77 0.55
CA ASN A 65 -6.55 -5.16 1.65
C ASN A 65 -5.87 -6.23 2.51
N PHE A 66 -4.75 -5.86 3.14
CA PHE A 66 -3.94 -6.75 3.95
C PHE A 66 -3.37 -5.99 5.14
N GLY A 67 -3.59 -6.53 6.33
CA GLY A 67 -2.96 -6.08 7.56
C GLY A 67 -2.43 -7.26 8.35
N PHE A 68 -1.40 -7.06 9.16
CA PHE A 68 -0.86 -8.09 10.04
C PHE A 68 -1.14 -7.73 11.49
N THR A 69 -1.87 -8.58 12.20
CA THR A 69 -2.34 -8.34 13.56
C THR A 69 -2.19 -9.59 14.44
N ALA A 70 -2.30 -9.41 15.75
CA ALA A 70 -2.51 -10.52 16.65
C ALA A 70 -3.92 -11.10 16.45
N ARG A 71 -4.03 -12.43 16.38
CA ARG A 71 -5.33 -13.12 16.21
C ARG A 71 -6.31 -12.83 17.33
N SER A 72 -5.80 -12.58 18.54
CA SER A 72 -6.61 -12.19 19.70
C SER A 72 -5.93 -11.04 20.42
N ILE A 73 -6.69 -9.97 20.70
CA ILE A 73 -6.20 -8.84 21.47
C ILE A 73 -6.31 -9.21 22.94
N SER A 74 -5.16 -9.36 23.61
CA SER A 74 -5.08 -9.72 25.02
C SER A 74 -3.82 -9.11 25.65
N PRO A 75 -3.72 -9.01 26.99
CA PRO A 75 -2.50 -8.56 27.67
C PRO A 75 -1.24 -9.36 27.33
N ALA A 76 -1.38 -10.61 26.87
CA ALA A 76 -0.26 -11.44 26.43
C ALA A 76 0.58 -10.80 25.31
N ILE A 77 -0.02 -9.90 24.48
CA ILE A 77 0.69 -9.12 23.46
C ILE A 77 1.82 -8.26 24.07
N LEU A 78 1.64 -7.77 25.29
CA LEU A 78 2.61 -6.95 25.99
C LEU A 78 3.74 -7.79 26.59
N LEU A 79 3.49 -9.07 26.85
CA LEU A 79 4.41 -9.98 27.51
C LEU A 79 5.34 -10.73 26.54
N GLY A 80 4.92 -10.86 25.27
CA GLY A 80 5.75 -11.60 24.31
C GLY A 80 5.11 -11.82 22.95
N SER A 81 5.49 -12.93 22.34
CA SER A 81 4.97 -13.34 21.04
C SER A 81 3.65 -14.10 21.19
N VAL A 82 2.70 -13.78 20.33
CA VAL A 82 1.39 -14.43 20.26
C VAL A 82 1.09 -14.89 18.83
N LYS A 83 0.05 -15.68 18.62
CA LYS A 83 -0.41 -16.04 17.27
C LYS A 83 -0.89 -14.78 16.54
N GLY A 84 -0.35 -14.56 15.34
CA GLY A 84 -0.76 -13.50 14.44
C GLY A 84 -1.60 -14.02 13.29
N GLU A 85 -2.09 -13.10 12.46
CA GLU A 85 -2.79 -13.40 11.21
C GLU A 85 -2.62 -12.28 10.20
N LEU A 86 -2.62 -12.65 8.92
CA LEU A 86 -2.89 -11.70 7.83
C LEU A 86 -4.40 -11.49 7.77
N HIS A 87 -4.82 -10.30 8.14
CA HIS A 87 -6.22 -9.94 8.23
C HIS A 87 -6.66 -9.15 7.01
N ARG A 88 -7.84 -9.45 6.48
CA ARG A 88 -8.56 -8.62 5.51
C ARG A 88 -9.62 -7.81 6.24
N ALA A 89 -9.42 -6.51 6.29
CA ALA A 89 -10.36 -5.62 6.95
C ALA A 89 -11.72 -5.64 6.25
N PRO A 90 -12.83 -5.83 6.96
CA PRO A 90 -14.16 -5.72 6.38
C PRO A 90 -14.48 -4.29 5.97
N THR A 91 -15.45 -4.10 5.06
CA THR A 91 -15.81 -2.78 4.51
C THR A 91 -16.08 -1.72 5.57
N ARG A 92 -16.77 -2.10 6.67
CA ARG A 92 -17.04 -1.20 7.80
C ARG A 92 -15.76 -0.69 8.49
N TYR A 93 -14.71 -1.50 8.52
CA TYR A 93 -13.43 -1.13 9.09
C TYR A 93 -12.69 -0.17 8.15
N LEU A 94 -12.69 -0.46 6.84
CA LEU A 94 -12.13 0.43 5.82
C LEU A 94 -12.77 1.82 5.85
N ALA A 95 -14.10 1.88 6.00
CA ALA A 95 -14.85 3.15 6.04
C ALA A 95 -14.48 4.04 7.23
N LYS A 96 -13.98 3.45 8.33
CA LYS A 96 -13.54 4.18 9.54
C LYS A 96 -12.01 4.42 9.56
N SER A 97 -11.29 3.98 8.55
CA SER A 97 -9.83 4.06 8.49
C SER A 97 -9.38 5.30 7.73
N ASP A 98 -8.28 5.90 8.18
CA ASP A 98 -7.67 7.06 7.54
C ASP A 98 -6.69 6.63 6.46
N LYS A 99 -6.96 6.97 5.19
CA LYS A 99 -5.98 6.85 4.10
C LYS A 99 -4.87 7.88 4.32
N GLN A 100 -3.66 7.42 4.59
CA GLN A 100 -2.53 8.30 4.85
C GLN A 100 -1.87 8.77 3.54
N PHE A 101 -1.69 7.86 2.58
CA PHE A 101 -1.24 8.17 1.22
C PHE A 101 -1.42 6.96 0.31
N ALA A 102 -1.16 7.17 -0.99
CA ALA A 102 -1.16 6.10 -1.97
C ALA A 102 -0.10 6.35 -3.05
N VAL A 103 0.33 5.27 -3.68
CA VAL A 103 1.26 5.28 -4.81
C VAL A 103 0.72 4.39 -5.92
N ARG A 104 1.04 4.74 -7.16
CA ARG A 104 0.78 3.87 -8.32
C ARG A 104 1.96 2.94 -8.53
N LEU A 105 1.66 1.66 -8.71
CA LEU A 105 2.64 0.62 -8.97
C LEU A 105 2.67 0.30 -10.46
N THR A 106 3.86 0.03 -10.97
CA THR A 106 4.02 -0.74 -12.21
C THR A 106 3.67 -2.20 -11.95
N ASP A 107 3.43 -2.98 -13.00
CA ASP A 107 3.16 -4.42 -12.89
C ASP A 107 4.32 -5.15 -12.18
N ALA A 108 5.57 -4.75 -12.44
CA ALA A 108 6.75 -5.33 -11.78
C ALA A 108 6.77 -5.02 -10.26
N GLN A 109 6.43 -3.79 -9.87
CA GLN A 109 6.33 -3.42 -8.45
C GLN A 109 5.17 -4.14 -7.75
N TYR A 110 4.04 -4.31 -8.44
CA TYR A 110 2.93 -5.12 -7.94
C TYR A 110 3.36 -6.58 -7.73
N ALA A 111 4.08 -7.17 -8.69
CA ALA A 111 4.61 -8.54 -8.57
C ALA A 111 5.52 -8.66 -7.33
N ALA A 112 6.43 -7.73 -7.10
CA ALA A 112 7.31 -7.71 -5.92
C ALA A 112 6.52 -7.58 -4.61
N VAL A 113 5.48 -6.73 -4.58
CA VAL A 113 4.57 -6.60 -3.42
C VAL A 113 3.84 -7.92 -3.15
N ARG A 114 3.34 -8.57 -4.19
CA ARG A 114 2.66 -9.86 -4.08
C ARG A 114 3.58 -10.96 -3.56
N GLU A 115 4.81 -11.04 -4.07
CA GLU A 115 5.82 -11.98 -3.59
C GLU A 115 6.13 -11.72 -2.11
N ARG A 116 6.26 -10.47 -1.68
CA ARG A 116 6.49 -10.14 -0.28
C ARG A 116 5.33 -10.52 0.63
N LEU A 117 4.08 -10.39 0.15
CA LEU A 117 2.89 -10.85 0.88
C LEU A 117 2.94 -12.36 1.10
N ILE A 118 3.25 -13.15 0.07
CA ILE A 118 3.38 -14.61 0.14
C ILE A 118 4.52 -14.99 1.10
N ALA A 119 5.69 -14.36 0.97
CA ALA A 119 6.83 -14.63 1.84
C ALA A 119 6.52 -14.29 3.30
N TRP A 120 5.80 -13.18 3.57
CA TRP A 120 5.41 -12.83 4.94
C TRP A 120 4.56 -13.91 5.61
N GLU A 121 3.66 -14.53 4.86
CA GLU A 121 2.83 -15.63 5.34
C GLU A 121 3.66 -16.89 5.57
N ALA A 122 4.55 -17.23 4.63
CA ALA A 122 5.44 -18.39 4.71
C ALA A 122 6.46 -18.32 5.87
N GLU A 123 6.90 -17.13 6.25
CA GLU A 123 7.79 -16.90 7.41
C GLU A 123 7.11 -17.20 8.76
N GLY A 124 5.82 -17.53 8.76
CA GLY A 124 5.02 -17.85 9.93
C GLY A 124 4.27 -16.63 10.50
N LEU A 125 3.12 -16.93 11.08
CA LEU A 125 2.20 -15.91 11.60
C LEU A 125 2.36 -15.72 13.12
N THR A 126 3.59 -15.37 13.54
CA THR A 126 3.87 -15.01 14.93
C THR A 126 3.89 -13.48 15.05
N TYR A 127 2.97 -12.93 15.83
CA TYR A 127 2.91 -11.50 16.15
C TYR A 127 3.75 -11.18 17.39
N ASN A 128 4.53 -10.13 17.31
CA ASN A 128 5.27 -9.58 18.45
C ASN A 128 5.33 -8.06 18.33
N LEU A 129 4.90 -7.37 19.38
CA LEU A 129 4.77 -5.92 19.39
C LEU A 129 6.09 -5.18 19.08
N ASN A 130 7.24 -5.76 19.42
CA ASN A 130 8.56 -5.16 19.25
C ASN A 130 9.31 -5.63 17.99
N ARG A 131 9.01 -6.84 17.49
CA ARG A 131 9.82 -7.50 16.45
C ARG A 131 9.07 -7.83 15.18
N ARG A 132 7.74 -8.02 15.25
CA ARG A 132 6.92 -8.42 14.09
C ARG A 132 5.45 -8.00 14.30
N ASN A 133 5.15 -6.74 14.01
CA ASN A 133 3.82 -6.15 14.15
C ASN A 133 3.33 -5.54 12.82
N CYS A 134 2.19 -4.84 12.85
CA CYS A 134 1.61 -4.21 11.67
C CYS A 134 2.55 -3.19 10.99
N VAL A 135 3.38 -2.46 11.75
CA VAL A 135 4.34 -1.49 11.17
C VAL A 135 5.48 -2.22 10.46
N HIS A 136 5.97 -3.33 11.01
CA HIS A 136 6.96 -4.17 10.31
C HIS A 136 6.38 -4.69 8.98
N PHE A 137 5.13 -5.14 9.00
CA PHE A 137 4.45 -5.62 7.81
C PHE A 137 4.36 -4.53 6.73
N VAL A 138 3.76 -3.37 7.04
CA VAL A 138 3.61 -2.30 6.04
C VAL A 138 4.96 -1.74 5.59
N ARG A 139 5.98 -1.79 6.44
CA ARG A 139 7.36 -1.42 6.10
C ARG A 139 7.94 -2.33 5.01
N GLU A 140 7.76 -3.64 5.14
CA GLU A 140 8.22 -4.61 4.14
C GLU A 140 7.46 -4.48 2.81
N ILE A 141 6.14 -4.25 2.87
CA ILE A 141 5.34 -3.98 1.67
C ILE A 141 5.79 -2.68 0.98
N ALA A 142 6.07 -1.64 1.75
CA ALA A 142 6.58 -0.37 1.20
C ALA A 142 7.95 -0.55 0.51
N ARG A 143 8.86 -1.33 1.10
CA ARG A 143 10.14 -1.68 0.48
C ARG A 143 9.98 -2.45 -0.82
N ALA A 144 9.11 -3.45 -0.84
CA ALA A 144 8.81 -4.23 -2.04
C ALA A 144 8.21 -3.36 -3.16
N ALA A 145 7.44 -2.33 -2.81
CA ALA A 145 6.94 -1.32 -3.74
C ALA A 145 8.02 -0.33 -4.23
N GLY A 146 9.25 -0.40 -3.74
CA GLY A 146 10.34 0.50 -4.10
C GLY A 146 10.33 1.84 -3.37
N LEU A 147 9.59 1.95 -2.26
CA LEU A 147 9.51 3.19 -1.48
C LEU A 147 10.74 3.37 -0.57
N GLN A 148 11.11 4.62 -0.35
CA GLN A 148 12.11 5.00 0.65
C GLN A 148 11.52 4.83 2.06
N VAL A 149 12.17 4.00 2.88
CA VAL A 149 11.67 3.62 4.20
C VAL A 149 12.73 3.87 5.26
N ASP A 150 12.36 4.53 6.37
CA ASP A 150 13.22 4.61 7.53
C ASP A 150 13.48 3.21 8.12
N GLY A 151 14.75 2.86 8.23
CA GLY A 151 15.20 1.60 8.83
C GLY A 151 15.17 1.59 10.36
N SER A 152 14.97 2.75 11.01
CA SER A 152 14.95 2.84 12.46
C SER A 152 13.66 2.26 13.06
N ASN A 153 13.72 1.87 14.33
CA ASN A 153 12.56 1.37 15.06
C ASN A 153 11.83 2.45 15.88
N LYS A 154 12.15 3.74 15.69
CA LYS A 154 11.58 4.84 16.48
C LYS A 154 10.04 4.92 16.41
N LEU A 155 9.48 4.56 15.25
CA LEU A 155 8.03 4.64 14.99
C LEU A 155 7.35 3.26 14.97
N ILE A 156 8.03 2.20 15.39
CA ILE A 156 7.54 0.81 15.27
C ILE A 156 6.24 0.53 16.03
N LYS A 157 5.92 1.33 17.03
CA LYS A 157 4.67 1.26 17.82
C LYS A 157 3.72 2.43 17.54
N LYS A 158 4.00 3.23 16.50
CA LYS A 158 3.22 4.42 16.14
C LYS A 158 2.80 4.35 14.66
N PRO A 159 1.80 3.49 14.32
CA PRO A 159 1.44 3.19 12.93
C PRO A 159 1.13 4.44 12.10
N ARG A 160 0.28 5.34 12.59
CA ARG A 160 -0.06 6.59 11.91
C ARG A 160 1.18 7.46 11.65
N SER A 161 2.01 7.67 12.68
CA SER A 161 3.23 8.47 12.53
C SER A 161 4.24 7.84 11.57
N PHE A 162 4.32 6.49 11.55
CA PHE A 162 5.15 5.76 10.60
C PHE A 162 4.66 6.00 9.16
N LEU A 163 3.37 5.88 8.90
CA LEU A 163 2.81 6.10 7.57
C LEU A 163 2.94 7.55 7.10
N GLN A 164 2.82 8.51 8.01
CA GLN A 164 3.06 9.94 7.71
C GLN A 164 4.53 10.21 7.38
N ASP A 165 5.48 9.57 8.09
CA ASP A 165 6.89 9.65 7.76
C ASP A 165 7.20 9.01 6.41
N LEU A 166 6.62 7.83 6.15
CA LEU A 166 6.72 7.15 4.86
C LEU A 166 6.20 8.04 3.71
N ALA A 167 5.04 8.68 3.90
CA ALA A 167 4.48 9.61 2.92
C ALA A 167 5.43 10.79 2.63
N ARG A 168 5.99 11.44 3.67
CA ARG A 168 6.92 12.56 3.50
C ARG A 168 8.17 12.18 2.70
N ARG A 169 8.73 11.00 2.95
CA ARG A 169 9.91 10.48 2.24
C ARG A 169 9.66 10.21 0.77
N ASN A 170 8.40 9.96 0.40
CA ASN A 170 8.00 9.54 -0.95
C ASN A 170 7.11 10.57 -1.67
N GLY A 171 7.32 11.85 -1.43
CA GLY A 171 6.66 12.92 -2.18
C GLY A 171 5.35 13.44 -1.58
N GLY A 172 5.03 13.06 -0.36
CA GLY A 172 3.86 13.55 0.37
C GLY A 172 2.55 12.84 0.03
N THR A 173 1.42 13.48 0.33
CA THR A 173 0.07 12.89 0.22
C THR A 173 -0.49 12.80 -1.21
N ARG A 174 0.26 13.23 -2.23
CA ARG A 174 -0.17 13.10 -3.63
C ARG A 174 0.14 11.69 -4.13
N SER A 175 -0.73 11.17 -5.00
CA SER A 175 -0.54 9.91 -5.74
C SER A 175 0.77 9.99 -6.54
N ALA A 176 1.88 9.63 -5.90
CA ALA A 176 3.19 9.66 -6.53
C ALA A 176 3.37 8.39 -7.37
N VAL A 177 3.85 8.55 -8.61
CA VAL A 177 4.38 7.42 -9.38
C VAL A 177 5.76 7.11 -8.80
N VAL A 178 5.96 5.90 -8.32
CA VAL A 178 7.29 5.47 -7.84
C VAL A 178 8.22 5.32 -9.04
N PRO A 179 9.35 6.06 -9.12
CA PRO A 179 10.29 5.89 -10.23
C PRO A 179 10.85 4.47 -10.21
N THR A 180 10.89 3.83 -11.37
CA THR A 180 11.63 2.58 -11.54
C THR A 180 13.12 2.88 -11.39
N VAL A 181 13.74 2.40 -10.32
CA VAL A 181 15.20 2.44 -10.20
C VAL A 181 15.76 1.40 -11.15
N ALA A 182 16.35 1.84 -12.25
CA ALA A 182 17.14 0.97 -13.12
C ALA A 182 18.33 0.42 -12.29
N ARG A 183 18.45 -0.90 -12.26
CA ARG A 183 19.64 -1.59 -11.74
C ARG A 183 20.69 -1.68 -12.80
#